data_85d7e4c780c081a01a6fb8e25972df0b
#
_entry.id   85d7e4c780c081a01a6fb8e25972df0b
#
_cell.length_a   1.000
_cell.length_b   1.000
_cell.length_c   1.000
_cell.angle_alpha   90.00
_cell.angle_beta   90.00
_cell.angle_gamma   90.00
#
_symmetry.space_group_name_H-M   'P 1'
#
loop_
_entity.id
_entity.type
_entity.pdbx_description
1 polymer ?
#
loop_
_entity_poly.entity_id
_entity_poly.type
_entity_poly.pdbx_seq_one_letter_code
_entity_poly.pdbx_strand_id
1 'polypeptide(L)'
;MKIVILGPAHPYRGGLASIMETMAREYQRRGDEVKVYTFSLQYPSLLFPGKSQTVDAPAPHDLHIERVMNTCNPLNWIALGHRLRKEAPDMILMKYWTPFMAPCFGTIARIARKNGKTKVICQIDNVEPHEHHLIDKPFNRYYLGAVDGFVYMSEQVGGELRAYASAPAIFSPHPMFEHFGQRLERSEACSKLGLDASKRYLLFFGLIRDYKGLDILLEAFEKVADDGVRLLVAGEFYNDKEQYRALLERLGNRVVLHDHFIPDAEVASYFSVADALVLPYRTATQSGVTQIAYNFSVPMVVTRVGGLPEIVPDGKVGFVCEPTVEGVRQAIEQLYEEGTLQRFAENFPEERKRFSWGTMCDKLVEVFNQAK
;
A
#
# COMPACT_ATOMS: atom_id res chain seq x y z
N MET A 1 24.30 8.04 7.09
CA MET A 1 24.49 8.43 5.68
C MET A 1 23.89 9.79 5.43
N LYS A 2 24.26 10.45 4.34
CA LYS A 2 23.56 11.63 3.82
C LYS A 2 22.59 11.19 2.73
N ILE A 3 21.29 11.32 2.98
CA ILE A 3 20.23 10.80 2.12
C ILE A 3 19.40 11.96 1.58
N VAL A 4 19.13 11.98 0.29
CA VAL A 4 18.15 12.87 -0.31
C VAL A 4 17.02 12.03 -0.90
N ILE A 5 15.81 12.28 -0.40
CA ILE A 5 14.59 11.61 -0.89
C ILE A 5 13.95 12.50 -1.96
N LEU A 6 13.75 11.96 -3.16
CA LEU A 6 13.07 12.63 -4.28
C LEU A 6 11.71 12.00 -4.52
N GLY A 7 10.65 12.72 -4.21
CA GLY A 7 9.29 12.22 -4.40
C GLY A 7 8.23 13.13 -3.80
N PRO A 8 6.95 12.67 -3.79
CA PRO A 8 5.87 13.43 -3.17
C PRO A 8 6.10 13.54 -1.67
N ALA A 9 5.89 14.72 -1.13
CA ALA A 9 5.86 15.02 0.30
C ALA A 9 5.03 16.30 0.48
N HIS A 10 4.79 16.73 1.71
CA HIS A 10 4.04 17.97 1.97
C HIS A 10 4.44 19.10 0.99
N PRO A 11 3.48 19.83 0.42
CA PRO A 11 2.03 19.84 0.67
C PRO A 11 1.23 18.81 -0.14
N TYR A 12 1.88 17.91 -0.88
CA TYR A 12 1.17 16.88 -1.62
C TYR A 12 0.49 15.89 -0.67
N ARG A 13 -0.71 15.43 -1.05
CA ARG A 13 -1.52 14.51 -0.25
C ARG A 13 -1.49 13.09 -0.80
N GLY A 14 -1.92 12.14 0.03
CA GLY A 14 -2.13 10.74 -0.33
C GLY A 14 -0.99 9.82 0.05
N GLY A 15 -1.19 8.54 -0.20
CA GLY A 15 -0.32 7.47 0.29
C GLY A 15 1.15 7.62 -0.12
N LEU A 16 1.43 8.11 -1.34
CA LEU A 16 2.82 8.30 -1.80
C LEU A 16 3.58 9.33 -0.94
N ALA A 17 2.94 10.45 -0.58
CA ALA A 17 3.56 11.47 0.26
C ALA A 17 3.80 10.94 1.68
N SER A 18 2.79 10.29 2.27
CA SER A 18 2.89 9.66 3.59
C SER A 18 4.01 8.62 3.65
N ILE A 19 4.16 7.79 2.62
CA ILE A 19 5.23 6.79 2.50
C ILE A 19 6.61 7.46 2.54
N MET A 20 6.84 8.49 1.71
CA MET A 20 8.14 9.15 1.62
C MET A 20 8.51 9.88 2.92
N GLU A 21 7.54 10.52 3.56
CA GLU A 21 7.75 11.19 4.85
C GLU A 21 8.02 10.19 5.98
N THR A 22 7.32 9.05 5.99
CA THR A 22 7.56 8.00 6.98
C THR A 22 8.94 7.37 6.82
N MET A 23 9.39 7.12 5.59
CA MET A 23 10.76 6.66 5.33
C MET A 23 11.80 7.70 5.75
N ALA A 24 11.54 9.00 5.52
CA ALA A 24 12.43 10.07 5.98
C ALA A 24 12.59 10.05 7.49
N ARG A 25 11.50 9.92 8.25
CA ARG A 25 11.52 9.79 9.72
C ARG A 25 12.27 8.55 10.18
N GLU A 26 12.07 7.42 9.51
CA GLU A 26 12.75 6.17 9.86
C GLU A 26 14.26 6.30 9.68
N TYR A 27 14.75 6.91 8.57
CA TYR A 27 16.18 7.17 8.39
C TYR A 27 16.73 8.17 9.42
N GLN A 28 15.99 9.26 9.75
CA GLN A 28 16.39 10.18 10.82
C GLN A 28 16.50 9.47 12.18
N ARG A 29 15.54 8.59 12.50
CA ARG A 29 15.57 7.79 13.74
C ARG A 29 16.80 6.89 13.82
N ARG A 30 17.35 6.48 12.68
CA ARG A 30 18.60 5.70 12.55
C ARG A 30 19.87 6.55 12.65
N GLY A 31 19.73 7.87 12.73
CA GLY A 31 20.85 8.82 12.80
C GLY A 31 21.37 9.28 11.45
N ASP A 32 20.63 9.08 10.35
CA ASP A 32 20.98 9.55 9.03
C ASP A 32 20.62 11.05 8.86
N GLU A 33 21.41 11.79 8.08
CA GLU A 33 21.07 13.14 7.62
C GLU A 33 20.11 13.04 6.42
N VAL A 34 18.86 13.49 6.58
CA VAL A 34 17.82 13.33 5.58
C VAL A 34 17.27 14.67 5.11
N LYS A 35 17.17 14.85 3.79
CA LYS A 35 16.44 15.93 3.13
C LYS A 35 15.39 15.34 2.19
N VAL A 36 14.23 15.97 2.11
CA VAL A 36 13.17 15.59 1.17
C VAL A 36 13.01 16.69 0.12
N TYR A 37 13.24 16.35 -1.14
CA TYR A 37 13.02 17.24 -2.27
C TYR A 37 11.74 16.82 -2.98
N THR A 38 10.70 17.64 -2.81
CA THR A 38 9.39 17.40 -3.38
C THR A 38 9.08 18.30 -4.55
N PHE A 39 7.92 18.14 -5.15
CA PHE A 39 7.54 18.85 -6.35
C PHE A 39 7.14 20.30 -6.06
N SER A 40 7.61 21.21 -6.92
CA SER A 40 6.96 22.51 -7.13
C SER A 40 5.79 22.37 -8.11
N LEU A 41 5.90 21.41 -9.07
CA LEU A 41 4.83 20.97 -9.95
C LEU A 41 4.98 19.45 -10.17
N GLN A 42 3.99 18.64 -9.69
CA GLN A 42 3.97 17.20 -9.90
C GLN A 42 3.27 16.82 -11.21
N TYR A 43 2.04 17.29 -11.40
CA TYR A 43 1.26 17.12 -12.63
C TYR A 43 0.68 18.47 -13.06
N PRO A 44 0.65 18.77 -14.37
CA PRO A 44 -0.20 19.83 -14.89
C PRO A 44 -1.65 19.60 -14.47
N SER A 45 -2.40 20.67 -14.20
CA SER A 45 -3.80 20.58 -13.76
C SER A 45 -4.69 19.80 -14.74
N LEU A 46 -4.37 19.86 -16.03
CA LEU A 46 -5.09 19.14 -17.10
C LEU A 46 -4.92 17.60 -17.02
N LEU A 47 -3.81 17.13 -16.47
CA LEU A 47 -3.50 15.69 -16.37
C LEU A 47 -3.86 15.09 -15.01
N PHE A 48 -4.34 15.91 -14.07
CA PHE A 48 -4.71 15.43 -12.74
C PHE A 48 -6.23 15.23 -12.65
N PRO A 49 -6.72 14.00 -12.42
CA PRO A 49 -8.15 13.70 -12.40
C PRO A 49 -8.87 14.18 -11.13
N GLY A 50 -8.14 14.59 -10.10
CA GLY A 50 -8.70 15.00 -8.80
C GLY A 50 -8.90 16.51 -8.67
N LYS A 51 -9.63 16.94 -7.62
CA LYS A 51 -9.91 18.37 -7.33
C LYS A 51 -8.67 19.12 -6.83
N SER A 52 -7.79 18.49 -6.06
CA SER A 52 -6.57 19.08 -5.50
C SER A 52 -5.48 18.04 -5.34
N GLN A 53 -4.23 18.39 -5.68
CA GLN A 53 -3.05 17.57 -5.43
C GLN A 53 -2.45 17.82 -4.04
N THR A 54 -2.85 18.89 -3.37
CA THR A 54 -2.23 19.39 -2.14
C THR A 54 -3.25 19.54 -1.02
N VAL A 55 -2.75 19.57 0.21
CA VAL A 55 -3.49 19.91 1.43
C VAL A 55 -3.09 21.30 1.88
N ASP A 56 -4.05 22.01 2.46
CA ASP A 56 -3.81 23.27 3.18
C ASP A 56 -3.60 22.95 4.67
N ALA A 57 -2.43 22.39 4.98
CA ALA A 57 -2.02 22.03 6.33
C ALA A 57 -0.60 22.53 6.58
N PRO A 58 -0.20 22.79 7.84
CA PRO A 58 1.19 23.18 8.14
C PRO A 58 2.18 22.07 7.76
N ALA A 59 3.37 22.46 7.31
CA ALA A 59 4.43 21.52 7.02
C ALA A 59 4.86 20.74 8.27
N PRO A 60 5.23 19.46 8.14
CA PRO A 60 5.82 18.71 9.24
C PRO A 60 7.08 19.42 9.76
N HIS A 61 7.12 19.72 11.06
CA HIS A 61 8.25 20.45 11.68
C HIS A 61 9.50 19.57 11.85
N ASP A 62 9.31 18.27 11.83
CA ASP A 62 10.34 17.26 12.04
C ASP A 62 11.08 16.86 10.76
N LEU A 63 10.65 17.32 9.58
CA LEU A 63 11.23 17.00 8.29
C LEU A 63 11.75 18.25 7.56
N HIS A 64 12.94 18.14 6.95
CA HIS A 64 13.44 19.16 6.04
C HIS A 64 12.92 18.91 4.62
N ILE A 65 11.81 19.57 4.25
CA ILE A 65 11.13 19.42 2.95
C ILE A 65 11.33 20.68 2.10
N GLU A 66 11.86 20.53 0.89
CA GLU A 66 12.01 21.62 -0.09
C GLU A 66 11.22 21.31 -1.38
N ARG A 67 10.44 22.28 -1.86
CA ARG A 67 9.68 22.20 -3.12
C ARG A 67 10.52 22.69 -4.28
N VAL A 68 11.29 21.80 -4.91
CA VAL A 68 12.32 22.15 -5.89
C VAL A 68 12.15 21.51 -7.26
N MET A 69 11.31 20.50 -7.40
CA MET A 69 11.23 19.67 -8.61
C MET A 69 10.00 20.00 -9.45
N ASN A 70 10.19 20.36 -10.71
CA ASN A 70 9.13 20.59 -11.69
C ASN A 70 9.19 19.52 -12.78
N THR A 71 8.22 18.64 -12.85
CA THR A 71 8.21 17.50 -13.78
C THR A 71 8.12 17.87 -15.26
N CYS A 72 7.70 19.10 -15.56
CA CYS A 72 7.49 19.58 -16.93
C CYS A 72 8.58 20.57 -17.43
N ASN A 73 9.59 20.87 -16.59
CA ASN A 73 10.63 21.86 -16.94
C ASN A 73 12.03 21.22 -17.03
N PRO A 74 12.55 20.92 -18.25
CA PRO A 74 13.87 20.32 -18.43
C PRO A 74 15.04 21.14 -17.85
N LEU A 75 14.94 22.46 -17.86
CA LEU A 75 15.98 23.32 -17.26
C LEU A 75 16.03 23.13 -15.74
N ASN A 76 14.87 22.94 -15.10
CA ASN A 76 14.81 22.64 -13.67
C ASN A 76 15.45 21.26 -13.36
N TRP A 77 15.24 20.24 -14.20
CA TRP A 77 15.84 18.92 -14.00
C TRP A 77 17.38 19.00 -14.04
N ILE A 78 17.93 19.77 -15.02
CA ILE A 78 19.37 19.97 -15.15
C ILE A 78 19.90 20.71 -13.94
N ALA A 79 19.26 21.81 -13.52
CA ALA A 79 19.68 22.61 -12.36
C ALA A 79 19.65 21.78 -11.07
N LEU A 80 18.58 21.01 -10.84
CA LEU A 80 18.46 20.14 -9.66
C LEU A 80 19.49 19.00 -9.68
N GLY A 81 19.73 18.41 -10.85
CA GLY A 81 20.78 17.40 -11.02
C GLY A 81 22.18 17.95 -10.68
N HIS A 82 22.51 19.17 -11.10
CA HIS A 82 23.76 19.83 -10.73
C HIS A 82 23.84 20.20 -9.24
N ARG A 83 22.72 20.64 -8.64
CA ARG A 83 22.65 20.88 -7.21
C ARG A 83 22.96 19.60 -6.42
N LEU A 84 22.31 18.48 -6.74
CA LEU A 84 22.54 17.18 -6.11
C LEU A 84 23.95 16.65 -6.35
N ARG A 85 24.51 16.87 -7.56
CA ARG A 85 25.91 16.54 -7.83
C ARG A 85 26.87 17.29 -6.91
N LYS A 86 26.62 18.56 -6.61
CA LYS A 86 27.44 19.40 -5.72
C LYS A 86 27.21 19.03 -4.23
N GLU A 87 25.95 18.77 -3.82
CA GLU A 87 25.61 18.33 -2.47
C GLU A 87 26.20 16.96 -2.12
N ALA A 88 26.44 16.13 -3.14
CA ALA A 88 27.04 14.81 -3.08
C ALA A 88 26.48 13.94 -1.93
N PRO A 89 25.15 13.69 -1.87
CA PRO A 89 24.61 12.75 -0.91
C PRO A 89 25.18 11.35 -1.17
N ASP A 90 25.20 10.49 -0.14
CA ASP A 90 25.57 9.09 -0.33
C ASP A 90 24.50 8.36 -1.15
N MET A 91 23.22 8.60 -0.84
CA MET A 91 22.08 7.99 -1.50
C MET A 91 21.06 9.04 -1.95
N ILE A 92 20.59 8.93 -3.17
CA ILE A 92 19.35 9.55 -3.64
C ILE A 92 18.30 8.45 -3.70
N LEU A 93 17.27 8.55 -2.86
CA LEU A 93 16.13 7.64 -2.88
C LEU A 93 14.99 8.24 -3.69
N MET A 94 14.59 7.56 -4.76
CA MET A 94 13.50 7.98 -5.63
C MET A 94 12.31 7.02 -5.52
N LYS A 95 11.09 7.57 -5.54
CA LYS A 95 9.88 6.76 -5.64
C LYS A 95 9.31 6.85 -7.06
N TYR A 96 9.12 5.68 -7.70
CA TYR A 96 8.66 5.60 -9.08
C TYR A 96 7.35 4.83 -9.20
N TRP A 97 6.35 5.42 -9.87
CA TRP A 97 5.02 4.83 -10.01
C TRP A 97 4.37 5.07 -11.39
N THR A 98 5.00 5.86 -12.26
CA THR A 98 4.47 6.16 -13.59
C THR A 98 5.56 6.61 -14.56
N PRO A 99 5.51 6.19 -15.85
CA PRO A 99 6.45 6.61 -16.89
C PRO A 99 6.51 8.12 -17.12
N PHE A 100 5.45 8.86 -16.78
CA PHE A 100 5.43 10.34 -16.86
C PHE A 100 6.61 11.00 -16.11
N MET A 101 7.06 10.41 -14.99
CA MET A 101 8.17 10.94 -14.19
C MET A 101 9.56 10.63 -14.78
N ALA A 102 9.65 9.67 -15.69
CA ALA A 102 10.90 9.12 -16.16
C ALA A 102 11.87 10.14 -16.81
N PRO A 103 11.44 11.09 -17.66
CA PRO A 103 12.33 12.08 -18.22
C PRO A 103 12.97 12.98 -17.14
N CYS A 104 12.18 13.42 -16.18
CA CYS A 104 12.62 14.25 -15.06
C CYS A 104 13.61 13.48 -14.18
N PHE A 105 13.20 12.35 -13.65
CA PHE A 105 13.99 11.53 -12.73
C PHE A 105 15.27 10.99 -13.39
N GLY A 106 15.18 10.53 -14.64
CA GLY A 106 16.31 10.01 -15.38
C GLY A 106 17.37 11.06 -15.68
N THR A 107 16.98 12.31 -15.94
CA THR A 107 17.91 13.43 -16.16
C THR A 107 18.60 13.82 -14.85
N ILE A 108 17.83 13.98 -13.77
CA ILE A 108 18.36 14.31 -12.44
C ILE A 108 19.37 13.24 -11.99
N ALA A 109 18.99 11.96 -12.08
CA ALA A 109 19.84 10.84 -11.69
C ALA A 109 21.17 10.82 -12.42
N ARG A 110 21.16 10.93 -13.76
CA ARG A 110 22.39 10.92 -14.58
C ARG A 110 23.34 12.05 -14.27
N ILE A 111 22.81 13.25 -13.98
CA ILE A 111 23.64 14.41 -13.66
C ILE A 111 24.21 14.28 -12.24
N ALA A 112 23.38 13.90 -11.27
CA ALA A 112 23.78 13.75 -9.88
C ALA A 112 24.91 12.70 -9.72
N ARG A 113 24.79 11.54 -10.37
CA ARG A 113 25.78 10.45 -10.32
C ARG A 113 27.16 10.80 -10.88
N LYS A 114 27.29 11.89 -11.66
CA LYS A 114 28.61 12.32 -12.23
C LYS A 114 29.61 12.72 -11.17
N ASN A 115 29.26 12.83 -9.89
CA ASN A 115 30.23 13.05 -8.80
C ASN A 115 31.01 11.77 -8.40
N GLY A 116 30.63 10.60 -8.91
CA GLY A 116 31.28 9.32 -8.62
C GLY A 116 31.06 8.76 -7.22
N LYS A 117 30.24 9.42 -6.38
CA LYS A 117 29.95 9.04 -5.00
C LYS A 117 28.49 8.64 -4.82
N THR A 118 27.58 9.43 -5.34
CA THR A 118 26.13 9.30 -5.13
C THR A 118 25.58 8.09 -5.88
N LYS A 119 24.88 7.22 -5.17
CA LYS A 119 24.08 6.13 -5.76
C LYS A 119 22.60 6.49 -5.76
N VAL A 120 21.92 6.13 -6.83
CA VAL A 120 20.48 6.35 -7.00
C VAL A 120 19.75 5.03 -6.75
N ILE A 121 18.95 4.98 -5.69
CA ILE A 121 18.13 3.84 -5.33
C ILE A 121 16.67 4.18 -5.58
N CYS A 122 15.92 3.24 -6.13
CA CYS A 122 14.52 3.43 -6.49
C CYS A 122 13.62 2.46 -5.74
N GLN A 123 12.63 2.98 -5.02
CA GLN A 123 11.46 2.21 -4.63
C GLN A 123 10.44 2.30 -5.77
N ILE A 124 10.11 1.16 -6.37
CA ILE A 124 9.26 1.10 -7.56
C ILE A 124 7.92 0.45 -7.25
N ASP A 125 6.83 1.16 -7.57
CA ASP A 125 5.46 0.67 -7.38
C ASP A 125 4.93 -0.02 -8.64
N ASN A 126 5.19 0.55 -9.82
CA ASN A 126 4.79 0.01 -11.12
C ASN A 126 5.86 0.32 -12.16
N VAL A 127 6.14 -0.64 -13.03
CA VAL A 127 6.96 -0.45 -14.23
C VAL A 127 6.04 -0.13 -15.42
N GLU A 128 5.07 -0.99 -15.66
CA GLU A 128 4.12 -0.83 -16.75
C GLU A 128 2.79 -0.28 -16.18
N PRO A 129 2.26 0.82 -16.73
CA PRO A 129 0.97 1.35 -16.32
C PRO A 129 -0.16 0.43 -16.79
N HIS A 130 -1.32 0.49 -16.13
CA HIS A 130 -2.51 -0.26 -16.56
C HIS A 130 -3.02 0.18 -17.94
N GLU A 131 -2.82 1.45 -18.30
CA GLU A 131 -3.10 2.00 -19.64
C GLU A 131 -1.77 2.25 -20.35
N HIS A 132 -1.50 1.46 -21.39
CA HIS A 132 -0.22 1.51 -22.12
C HIS A 132 -0.19 2.63 -23.17
N HIS A 133 0.89 3.40 -23.20
CA HIS A 133 1.21 4.35 -24.23
C HIS A 133 2.52 3.99 -24.94
N LEU A 134 2.65 4.38 -26.22
CA LEU A 134 3.85 4.09 -27.03
C LEU A 134 5.15 4.66 -26.43
N ILE A 135 5.02 5.73 -25.64
CA ILE A 135 6.16 6.41 -24.99
C ILE A 135 6.62 5.76 -23.69
N ASP A 136 5.83 4.85 -23.10
CA ASP A 136 6.13 4.28 -21.78
C ASP A 136 7.43 3.48 -21.78
N LYS A 137 7.60 2.60 -22.79
CA LYS A 137 8.81 1.77 -22.90
C LYS A 137 10.11 2.58 -23.04
N PRO A 138 10.23 3.56 -23.95
CA PRO A 138 11.43 4.39 -24.03
C PRO A 138 11.66 5.25 -22.78
N PHE A 139 10.60 5.74 -22.13
CA PHE A 139 10.70 6.51 -20.90
C PHE A 139 11.18 5.64 -19.74
N ASN A 140 10.60 4.45 -19.58
CA ASN A 140 11.07 3.48 -18.58
C ASN A 140 12.55 3.13 -18.79
N ARG A 141 12.96 2.79 -20.01
CA ARG A 141 14.39 2.51 -20.31
C ARG A 141 15.29 3.70 -19.95
N TYR A 142 14.82 4.90 -20.24
CA TYR A 142 15.60 6.11 -19.93
C TYR A 142 15.83 6.27 -18.44
N TYR A 143 14.80 6.13 -17.59
CA TYR A 143 14.94 6.31 -16.17
C TYR A 143 15.58 5.10 -15.48
N LEU A 144 15.01 3.88 -15.69
CA LEU A 144 15.46 2.69 -14.99
C LEU A 144 16.93 2.35 -15.28
N GLY A 145 17.43 2.66 -16.48
CA GLY A 145 18.86 2.57 -16.83
C GLY A 145 19.76 3.62 -16.15
N ALA A 146 19.21 4.55 -15.36
CA ALA A 146 19.98 5.52 -14.58
C ALA A 146 20.01 5.18 -13.07
N VAL A 147 19.34 4.13 -12.64
CA VAL A 147 19.18 3.69 -11.26
C VAL A 147 20.21 2.62 -10.93
N ASP A 148 20.82 2.70 -9.75
CA ASP A 148 21.86 1.78 -9.29
C ASP A 148 21.30 0.55 -8.53
N GLY A 149 20.07 0.64 -8.05
CA GLY A 149 19.41 -0.46 -7.36
C GLY A 149 17.93 -0.21 -7.09
N PHE A 150 17.16 -1.28 -6.94
CA PHE A 150 15.71 -1.25 -6.85
C PHE A 150 15.19 -2.01 -5.65
N VAL A 151 14.13 -1.48 -5.02
CA VAL A 151 13.23 -2.26 -4.16
C VAL A 151 11.84 -2.24 -4.78
N TYR A 152 11.29 -3.42 -5.05
CA TYR A 152 9.95 -3.60 -5.62
C TYR A 152 9.02 -4.30 -4.62
N MET A 153 7.71 -4.06 -4.74
CA MET A 153 6.73 -4.47 -3.73
C MET A 153 5.79 -5.59 -4.19
N SER A 154 5.92 -6.08 -5.43
CA SER A 154 5.24 -7.29 -5.91
C SER A 154 6.14 -8.04 -6.89
N GLU A 155 6.05 -9.36 -6.92
CA GLU A 155 6.83 -10.20 -7.84
C GLU A 155 6.50 -9.92 -9.31
N GLN A 156 5.27 -9.49 -9.62
CA GLN A 156 4.92 -9.02 -10.95
C GLN A 156 5.80 -7.84 -11.38
N VAL A 157 5.90 -6.80 -10.53
CA VAL A 157 6.74 -5.61 -10.79
C VAL A 157 8.21 -6.00 -10.91
N GLY A 158 8.68 -6.95 -10.08
CA GLY A 158 10.03 -7.51 -10.17
C GLY A 158 10.27 -8.23 -11.50
N GLY A 159 9.28 -8.95 -12.01
CA GLY A 159 9.31 -9.60 -13.33
C GLY A 159 9.41 -8.59 -14.47
N GLU A 160 8.56 -7.58 -14.46
CA GLU A 160 8.56 -6.49 -15.46
C GLU A 160 9.89 -5.71 -15.45
N LEU A 161 10.43 -5.41 -14.26
CA LEU A 161 11.67 -4.65 -14.09
C LEU A 161 12.88 -5.30 -14.80
N ARG A 162 12.95 -6.63 -14.79
CA ARG A 162 14.05 -7.39 -15.44
C ARG A 162 14.19 -7.12 -16.94
N ALA A 163 13.13 -6.66 -17.61
CA ALA A 163 13.17 -6.28 -19.03
C ALA A 163 13.82 -4.90 -19.27
N TYR A 164 14.00 -4.10 -18.22
CA TYR A 164 14.48 -2.72 -18.33
C TYR A 164 15.81 -2.45 -17.61
N ALA A 165 16.13 -3.20 -16.57
CA ALA A 165 17.31 -2.96 -15.75
C ALA A 165 17.97 -4.25 -15.29
N SER A 166 19.31 -4.22 -15.19
CA SER A 166 20.16 -5.30 -14.66
C SER A 166 20.78 -4.96 -13.30
N ALA A 167 20.46 -3.80 -12.74
CA ALA A 167 20.91 -3.40 -11.41
C ALA A 167 20.30 -4.31 -10.33
N PRO A 168 20.95 -4.43 -9.15
CA PRO A 168 20.40 -5.20 -8.02
C PRO A 168 18.96 -4.81 -7.71
N ALA A 169 18.11 -5.79 -7.48
CA ALA A 169 16.69 -5.58 -7.20
C ALA A 169 16.24 -6.55 -6.11
N ILE A 170 15.58 -6.05 -5.07
CA ILE A 170 15.15 -6.83 -3.90
C ILE A 170 13.64 -6.64 -3.72
N PHE A 171 12.94 -7.74 -3.42
CA PHE A 171 11.55 -7.73 -3.01
C PHE A 171 11.43 -7.24 -1.56
N SER A 172 10.49 -6.33 -1.31
CA SER A 172 10.03 -5.95 0.01
C SER A 172 8.54 -5.63 -0.07
N PRO A 173 7.68 -6.32 0.67
CA PRO A 173 6.25 -6.03 0.64
C PRO A 173 5.98 -4.60 1.14
N HIS A 174 4.81 -4.07 0.77
CA HIS A 174 4.39 -2.74 1.20
C HIS A 174 4.33 -2.66 2.73
N PRO A 175 4.96 -1.68 3.39
CA PRO A 175 4.88 -1.52 4.84
C PRO A 175 3.45 -1.30 5.33
N MET A 176 3.21 -1.61 6.60
CA MET A 176 1.91 -1.41 7.25
C MET A 176 1.51 0.07 7.28
N PHE A 177 0.20 0.31 7.26
CA PHE A 177 -0.38 1.61 7.52
C PHE A 177 -0.65 1.77 9.03
N GLU A 178 0.14 2.59 9.71
CA GLU A 178 0.08 2.78 11.18
C GLU A 178 -0.71 4.04 11.60
N HIS A 179 -1.20 4.83 10.64
CA HIS A 179 -1.83 6.12 10.90
C HIS A 179 -3.32 6.03 11.28
N PHE A 180 -3.93 4.84 11.27
CA PHE A 180 -5.34 4.66 11.59
C PHE A 180 -5.65 4.59 13.10
N GLY A 181 -4.66 4.86 13.96
CA GLY A 181 -4.82 4.86 15.41
C GLY A 181 -4.57 3.51 16.07
N GLN A 182 -4.89 3.42 17.35
CA GLN A 182 -4.69 2.22 18.17
C GLN A 182 -5.93 1.32 18.14
N ARG A 183 -5.73 0.03 18.40
CA ARG A 183 -6.82 -0.94 18.60
C ARG A 183 -7.64 -0.51 19.82
N LEU A 184 -8.95 -0.43 19.66
CA LEU A 184 -9.91 -0.14 20.72
C LEU A 184 -10.32 -1.41 21.45
N GLU A 185 -10.84 -1.25 22.65
CA GLU A 185 -11.56 -2.33 23.32
C GLU A 185 -12.82 -2.70 22.51
N ARG A 186 -13.10 -4.01 22.38
CA ARG A 186 -14.19 -4.53 21.53
C ARG A 186 -15.54 -3.91 21.88
N SER A 187 -15.86 -3.78 23.17
CA SER A 187 -17.11 -3.19 23.64
C SER A 187 -17.27 -1.73 23.24
N GLU A 188 -16.18 -0.95 23.32
CA GLU A 188 -16.15 0.45 22.90
C GLU A 188 -16.35 0.55 21.37
N ALA A 189 -15.62 -0.25 20.60
CA ALA A 189 -15.72 -0.25 19.17
C ALA A 189 -17.12 -0.70 18.67
N CYS A 190 -17.71 -1.74 19.29
CA CYS A 190 -19.08 -2.14 19.00
C CYS A 190 -20.08 -1.01 19.31
N SER A 191 -19.94 -0.34 20.45
CA SER A 191 -20.80 0.79 20.82
C SER A 191 -20.73 1.94 19.79
N LYS A 192 -19.52 2.28 19.31
CA LYS A 192 -19.33 3.32 18.29
C LYS A 192 -19.99 2.97 16.96
N LEU A 193 -20.02 1.68 16.60
CA LEU A 193 -20.57 1.21 15.33
C LEU A 193 -22.04 0.74 15.44
N GLY A 194 -22.65 0.81 16.62
CA GLY A 194 -24.01 0.31 16.84
C GLY A 194 -24.14 -1.22 16.71
N LEU A 195 -23.09 -1.96 17.06
CA LEU A 195 -23.00 -3.42 16.91
C LEU A 195 -23.22 -4.15 18.24
N ASP A 196 -23.71 -5.39 18.16
CA ASP A 196 -23.86 -6.29 19.30
C ASP A 196 -22.52 -6.94 19.67
N ALA A 197 -21.96 -6.57 20.83
CA ALA A 197 -20.66 -7.08 21.29
C ALA A 197 -20.65 -8.60 21.57
N SER A 198 -21.82 -9.24 21.70
CA SER A 198 -21.94 -10.69 21.88
C SER A 198 -21.76 -11.49 20.58
N LYS A 199 -21.79 -10.84 19.43
CA LYS A 199 -21.64 -11.45 18.10
C LYS A 199 -20.19 -11.44 17.64
N ARG A 200 -19.85 -12.38 16.77
CA ARG A 200 -18.58 -12.43 16.02
C ARG A 200 -18.76 -11.72 14.69
N TYR A 201 -17.72 -11.02 14.23
CA TYR A 201 -17.82 -10.21 13.01
C TYR A 201 -16.74 -10.57 12.00
N LEU A 202 -17.17 -11.02 10.81
CA LEU A 202 -16.34 -11.01 9.59
C LEU A 202 -16.44 -9.63 8.97
N LEU A 203 -15.30 -9.04 8.61
CA LEU A 203 -15.24 -7.71 8.01
C LEU A 203 -14.93 -7.81 6.50
N PHE A 204 -15.73 -7.16 5.67
CA PHE A 204 -15.38 -6.77 4.31
C PHE A 204 -15.21 -5.25 4.30
N PHE A 205 -14.07 -4.75 3.83
CA PHE A 205 -13.72 -3.34 4.01
C PHE A 205 -13.22 -2.65 2.73
N GLY A 206 -13.55 -1.35 2.60
CA GLY A 206 -13.07 -0.43 1.57
C GLY A 206 -14.00 -0.32 0.37
N LEU A 207 -13.61 0.48 -0.64
CA LEU A 207 -14.44 0.75 -1.82
C LEU A 207 -14.95 -0.54 -2.44
N ILE A 208 -16.28 -0.62 -2.66
CA ILE A 208 -16.94 -1.82 -3.19
C ILE A 208 -16.95 -1.74 -4.71
N ARG A 209 -16.25 -2.70 -5.34
CA ARG A 209 -16.12 -2.85 -6.80
C ARG A 209 -16.25 -4.33 -7.16
N ASP A 210 -16.66 -4.64 -8.39
CA ASP A 210 -16.92 -6.01 -8.86
C ASP A 210 -15.74 -6.97 -8.66
N TYR A 211 -14.51 -6.48 -8.94
CA TYR A 211 -13.32 -7.32 -8.80
C TYR A 211 -13.06 -7.73 -7.34
N LYS A 212 -13.63 -7.04 -6.35
CA LYS A 212 -13.49 -7.37 -4.93
C LYS A 212 -14.39 -8.51 -4.46
N GLY A 213 -15.34 -8.96 -5.30
CA GLY A 213 -16.07 -10.19 -5.10
C GLY A 213 -17.02 -10.20 -3.89
N LEU A 214 -17.64 -9.04 -3.57
CA LEU A 214 -18.63 -9.01 -2.46
C LEU A 214 -19.78 -10.00 -2.68
N ASP A 215 -20.20 -10.24 -3.90
CA ASP A 215 -21.19 -11.25 -4.27
C ASP A 215 -20.74 -12.67 -3.88
N ILE A 216 -19.48 -13.05 -4.17
CA ILE A 216 -18.89 -14.32 -3.76
C ILE A 216 -18.98 -14.47 -2.23
N LEU A 217 -18.65 -13.41 -1.50
CA LEU A 217 -18.72 -13.43 -0.03
C LEU A 217 -20.14 -13.57 0.49
N LEU A 218 -21.09 -12.82 -0.06
CA LEU A 218 -22.49 -12.88 0.38
C LEU A 218 -23.07 -14.28 0.14
N GLU A 219 -22.83 -14.87 -1.04
CA GLU A 219 -23.26 -16.24 -1.35
C GLU A 219 -22.57 -17.31 -0.49
N ALA A 220 -21.28 -17.13 -0.20
CA ALA A 220 -20.56 -18.02 0.70
C ALA A 220 -21.09 -17.92 2.13
N PHE A 221 -21.32 -16.70 2.61
CA PHE A 221 -21.81 -16.43 3.96
C PHE A 221 -23.24 -16.92 4.18
N GLU A 222 -24.08 -16.91 3.15
CA GLU A 222 -25.43 -17.49 3.19
C GLU A 222 -25.39 -18.97 3.60
N LYS A 223 -24.35 -19.71 3.19
CA LYS A 223 -24.16 -21.13 3.46
C LYS A 223 -23.45 -21.44 4.77
N VAL A 224 -22.90 -20.43 5.45
CA VAL A 224 -22.28 -20.59 6.78
C VAL A 224 -23.39 -20.75 7.81
N ALA A 225 -23.39 -21.89 8.49
CA ALA A 225 -24.50 -22.29 9.41
C ALA A 225 -24.45 -21.62 10.79
N ASP A 226 -23.39 -20.87 11.13
CA ASP A 226 -23.17 -20.29 12.46
C ASP A 226 -23.96 -19.00 12.67
N ASP A 227 -25.04 -19.06 13.42
CA ASP A 227 -25.90 -17.91 13.77
C ASP A 227 -25.27 -16.92 14.76
N GLY A 228 -24.12 -17.24 15.33
CA GLY A 228 -23.32 -16.32 16.17
C GLY A 228 -22.47 -15.33 15.38
N VAL A 229 -22.28 -15.58 14.07
CA VAL A 229 -21.44 -14.76 13.19
C VAL A 229 -22.28 -13.75 12.41
N ARG A 230 -21.75 -12.56 12.24
CA ARG A 230 -22.31 -11.48 11.40
C ARG A 230 -21.28 -11.07 10.36
N LEU A 231 -21.75 -10.66 9.19
CA LEU A 231 -20.91 -10.04 8.17
C LEU A 231 -21.06 -8.51 8.27
N LEU A 232 -19.98 -7.83 8.56
CA LEU A 232 -19.90 -6.36 8.55
C LEU A 232 -19.30 -5.93 7.21
N VAL A 233 -20.11 -5.31 6.36
CA VAL A 233 -19.70 -4.74 5.07
C VAL A 233 -19.55 -3.23 5.27
N ALA A 234 -18.33 -2.70 5.13
CA ALA A 234 -18.03 -1.31 5.37
C ALA A 234 -17.29 -0.69 4.17
N GLY A 235 -17.96 0.27 3.50
CA GLY A 235 -17.38 0.98 2.37
C GLY A 235 -18.40 1.50 1.36
N GLU A 236 -17.96 2.42 0.54
CA GLU A 236 -18.77 3.06 -0.48
C GLU A 236 -18.87 2.19 -1.74
N PHE A 237 -20.08 2.05 -2.30
CA PHE A 237 -20.30 1.38 -3.58
C PHE A 237 -19.88 2.27 -4.75
N TYR A 238 -19.00 1.73 -5.59
CA TYR A 238 -18.59 2.36 -6.84
C TYR A 238 -19.30 1.76 -8.06
N ASN A 239 -19.99 0.64 -7.87
CA ASN A 239 -20.80 -0.05 -8.86
C ASN A 239 -22.27 -0.02 -8.43
N ASP A 240 -23.16 -0.52 -9.28
CA ASP A 240 -24.57 -0.58 -8.99
C ASP A 240 -24.84 -1.50 -7.76
N LYS A 241 -25.34 -0.91 -6.69
CA LYS A 241 -25.70 -1.61 -5.45
C LYS A 241 -26.86 -2.59 -5.65
N GLU A 242 -27.71 -2.35 -6.64
CA GLU A 242 -28.89 -3.19 -6.88
C GLU A 242 -28.53 -4.65 -7.19
N GLN A 243 -27.35 -4.90 -7.77
CA GLN A 243 -26.88 -6.26 -8.01
C GLN A 243 -26.75 -7.11 -6.73
N TYR A 244 -26.56 -6.50 -5.56
CA TYR A 244 -26.42 -7.18 -4.26
C TYR A 244 -27.72 -7.26 -3.48
N ARG A 245 -28.77 -6.57 -3.90
CA ARG A 245 -30.02 -6.40 -3.15
C ARG A 245 -30.65 -7.71 -2.75
N ALA A 246 -30.84 -8.63 -3.68
CA ALA A 246 -31.49 -9.91 -3.41
C ALA A 246 -30.72 -10.76 -2.39
N LEU A 247 -29.37 -10.72 -2.43
CA LEU A 247 -28.50 -11.41 -1.47
C LEU A 247 -28.59 -10.77 -0.07
N LEU A 248 -28.56 -9.45 0.00
CA LEU A 248 -28.67 -8.70 1.25
C LEU A 248 -30.04 -8.90 1.92
N GLU A 249 -31.11 -8.92 1.15
CA GLU A 249 -32.47 -9.19 1.64
C GLU A 249 -32.61 -10.62 2.23
N ARG A 250 -32.04 -11.64 1.55
CA ARG A 250 -32.06 -13.02 2.06
C ARG A 250 -31.24 -13.19 3.33
N LEU A 251 -30.11 -12.51 3.42
CA LEU A 251 -29.23 -12.56 4.60
C LEU A 251 -29.79 -11.75 5.79
N GLY A 252 -30.61 -10.73 5.51
CA GLY A 252 -31.30 -9.92 6.51
C GLY A 252 -30.37 -9.41 7.62
N ASN A 253 -30.69 -9.69 8.87
CA ASN A 253 -29.95 -9.22 10.05
C ASN A 253 -28.59 -9.93 10.25
N ARG A 254 -28.23 -10.90 9.41
CA ARG A 254 -26.90 -11.52 9.43
C ARG A 254 -25.83 -10.61 8.81
N VAL A 255 -26.24 -9.61 8.01
CA VAL A 255 -25.33 -8.62 7.40
C VAL A 255 -25.61 -7.23 7.99
N VAL A 256 -24.56 -6.59 8.45
CA VAL A 256 -24.58 -5.18 8.82
C VAL A 256 -23.88 -4.41 7.71
N LEU A 257 -24.56 -3.46 7.08
CA LEU A 257 -24.07 -2.69 5.94
C LEU A 257 -23.85 -1.23 6.32
N HIS A 258 -22.59 -0.79 6.26
CA HIS A 258 -22.20 0.61 6.40
C HIS A 258 -21.79 1.13 5.02
N ASP A 259 -22.78 1.56 4.23
CA ASP A 259 -22.67 2.00 2.84
C ASP A 259 -22.29 3.48 2.77
N HIS A 260 -21.06 3.79 3.11
CA HIS A 260 -20.47 5.13 2.97
C HIS A 260 -18.94 5.04 3.00
N PHE A 261 -18.28 6.11 2.56
CA PHE A 261 -16.83 6.24 2.73
C PHE A 261 -16.48 6.24 4.23
N ILE A 262 -15.58 5.34 4.64
CA ILE A 262 -15.12 5.25 6.03
C ILE A 262 -13.92 6.20 6.22
N PRO A 263 -14.06 7.25 7.03
CA PRO A 263 -12.95 8.16 7.35
C PRO A 263 -11.81 7.45 8.10
N ASP A 264 -10.57 7.89 7.90
CA ASP A 264 -9.38 7.30 8.55
C ASP A 264 -9.52 7.22 10.09
N ALA A 265 -10.17 8.22 10.71
CA ALA A 265 -10.41 8.24 12.15
C ALA A 265 -11.35 7.14 12.66
N GLU A 266 -12.16 6.55 11.80
CA GLU A 266 -13.13 5.49 12.15
C GLU A 266 -12.59 4.08 11.89
N VAL A 267 -11.56 3.94 11.06
CA VAL A 267 -11.00 2.64 10.61
C VAL A 267 -10.67 1.75 11.82
N ALA A 268 -10.07 2.31 12.86
CA ALA A 268 -9.74 1.57 14.08
C ALA A 268 -10.95 0.85 14.69
N SER A 269 -12.14 1.46 14.67
CA SER A 269 -13.35 0.84 15.21
C SER A 269 -13.74 -0.43 14.45
N TYR A 270 -13.70 -0.39 13.10
CA TYR A 270 -14.04 -1.54 12.26
C TYR A 270 -13.07 -2.71 12.46
N PHE A 271 -11.77 -2.43 12.47
CA PHE A 271 -10.77 -3.48 12.66
C PHE A 271 -10.69 -3.98 14.10
N SER A 272 -11.15 -3.20 15.08
CA SER A 272 -11.20 -3.65 16.49
C SER A 272 -12.33 -4.60 16.78
N VAL A 273 -13.44 -4.55 16.04
CA VAL A 273 -14.57 -5.49 16.18
C VAL A 273 -14.39 -6.75 15.33
N ALA A 274 -13.56 -6.70 14.30
CA ALA A 274 -13.37 -7.81 13.36
C ALA A 274 -12.66 -9.00 14.02
N ASP A 275 -13.25 -10.19 13.90
CA ASP A 275 -12.55 -11.44 14.20
C ASP A 275 -11.69 -11.88 13.03
N ALA A 276 -12.11 -11.58 11.80
CA ALA A 276 -11.31 -11.74 10.59
C ALA A 276 -11.75 -10.77 9.48
N LEU A 277 -10.82 -10.41 8.62
CA LEU A 277 -11.04 -9.69 7.37
C LEU A 277 -11.22 -10.71 6.23
N VAL A 278 -12.22 -10.52 5.35
CA VAL A 278 -12.44 -11.38 4.18
C VAL A 278 -12.30 -10.56 2.90
N LEU A 279 -11.36 -10.94 2.04
CA LEU A 279 -11.06 -10.31 0.76
C LEU A 279 -11.22 -11.33 -0.38
N PRO A 280 -12.44 -11.56 -0.87
CA PRO A 280 -12.76 -12.60 -1.87
C PRO A 280 -12.50 -12.10 -3.30
N TYR A 281 -11.36 -11.44 -3.52
CA TYR A 281 -11.08 -10.75 -4.77
C TYR A 281 -11.00 -11.71 -5.95
N ARG A 282 -11.48 -11.26 -7.11
CA ARG A 282 -11.33 -11.97 -8.40
C ARG A 282 -9.99 -11.68 -9.04
N THR A 283 -9.48 -10.47 -8.83
CA THR A 283 -8.15 -10.04 -9.30
C THR A 283 -7.56 -9.04 -8.31
N ALA A 284 -6.26 -9.09 -8.10
CA ALA A 284 -5.53 -8.09 -7.30
C ALA A 284 -4.05 -8.09 -7.68
N THR A 285 -3.43 -6.92 -7.76
CA THR A 285 -1.96 -6.81 -7.69
C THR A 285 -1.51 -6.77 -6.24
N GLN A 286 -2.14 -5.93 -5.45
CA GLN A 286 -1.95 -5.76 -4.01
C GLN A 286 -3.25 -5.28 -3.36
N SER A 287 -3.31 -5.32 -2.03
CA SER A 287 -4.42 -4.73 -1.28
C SER A 287 -3.91 -3.94 -0.07
N GLY A 288 -4.15 -2.63 -0.06
CA GLY A 288 -3.85 -1.79 1.12
C GLY A 288 -4.63 -2.21 2.36
N VAL A 289 -5.79 -2.85 2.19
CA VAL A 289 -6.62 -3.33 3.31
C VAL A 289 -5.92 -4.43 4.10
N THR A 290 -5.12 -5.27 3.47
CA THR A 290 -4.30 -6.29 4.16
C THR A 290 -3.29 -5.65 5.11
N GLN A 291 -2.71 -4.50 4.73
CA GLN A 291 -1.76 -3.78 5.57
C GLN A 291 -2.44 -3.17 6.81
N ILE A 292 -3.71 -2.77 6.68
CA ILE A 292 -4.52 -2.34 7.82
C ILE A 292 -4.78 -3.54 8.75
N ALA A 293 -5.15 -4.70 8.19
CA ALA A 293 -5.36 -5.93 8.97
C ALA A 293 -4.10 -6.33 9.75
N TYR A 294 -2.93 -6.24 9.14
CA TYR A 294 -1.65 -6.44 9.85
C TYR A 294 -1.45 -5.45 10.98
N ASN A 295 -1.76 -4.15 10.78
CA ASN A 295 -1.62 -3.14 11.83
C ASN A 295 -2.48 -3.48 13.06
N PHE A 296 -3.70 -3.95 12.84
CA PHE A 296 -4.63 -4.34 13.92
C PHE A 296 -4.54 -5.82 14.33
N SER A 297 -3.62 -6.61 13.76
CA SER A 297 -3.49 -8.06 14.01
C SER A 297 -4.81 -8.81 13.80
N VAL A 298 -5.51 -8.51 12.70
CA VAL A 298 -6.78 -9.15 12.32
C VAL A 298 -6.49 -10.28 11.33
N PRO A 299 -6.84 -11.54 11.63
CA PRO A 299 -6.74 -12.67 10.71
C PRO A 299 -7.44 -12.40 9.38
N MET A 300 -6.96 -13.03 8.31
CA MET A 300 -7.47 -12.76 6.98
C MET A 300 -7.92 -14.03 6.26
N VAL A 301 -9.02 -13.95 5.51
CA VAL A 301 -9.34 -14.89 4.43
C VAL A 301 -9.16 -14.14 3.13
N VAL A 302 -8.25 -14.62 2.29
CA VAL A 302 -7.96 -14.01 0.99
C VAL A 302 -8.06 -15.05 -0.12
N THR A 303 -8.40 -14.63 -1.31
CA THR A 303 -8.39 -15.51 -2.49
C THR A 303 -6.99 -15.64 -3.09
N ARG A 304 -6.74 -16.75 -3.79
CA ARG A 304 -5.49 -17.06 -4.48
C ARG A 304 -5.36 -16.27 -5.78
N VAL A 305 -5.30 -14.94 -5.68
CA VAL A 305 -5.18 -14.03 -6.83
C VAL A 305 -4.08 -12.99 -6.60
N GLY A 306 -3.32 -12.71 -7.64
CA GLY A 306 -2.24 -11.71 -7.63
C GLY A 306 -1.29 -11.86 -6.45
N GLY A 307 -0.96 -10.76 -5.79
CA GLY A 307 -0.03 -10.73 -4.65
C GLY A 307 -0.64 -11.07 -3.29
N LEU A 308 -1.93 -11.42 -3.18
CA LEU A 308 -2.56 -11.72 -1.89
C LEU A 308 -1.94 -12.91 -1.16
N PRO A 309 -1.59 -14.04 -1.83
CA PRO A 309 -0.91 -15.18 -1.17
C PRO A 309 0.49 -14.85 -0.65
N GLU A 310 1.18 -13.88 -1.26
CA GLU A 310 2.50 -13.42 -0.80
C GLU A 310 2.39 -12.62 0.51
N ILE A 311 1.28 -11.88 0.65
CA ILE A 311 1.01 -11.03 1.81
C ILE A 311 0.48 -11.88 2.96
N VAL A 312 -0.44 -12.81 2.70
CA VAL A 312 -1.09 -13.65 3.72
C VAL A 312 -0.56 -15.08 3.60
N PRO A 313 0.48 -15.47 4.38
CA PRO A 313 0.94 -16.85 4.40
C PRO A 313 -0.14 -17.78 4.91
N ASP A 314 -0.53 -18.75 4.06
CA ASP A 314 -1.62 -19.69 4.33
C ASP A 314 -1.39 -20.48 5.63
N GLY A 315 -2.40 -20.51 6.49
CA GLY A 315 -2.34 -21.19 7.79
C GLY A 315 -1.54 -20.49 8.89
N LYS A 316 -0.91 -19.31 8.62
CA LYS A 316 -0.14 -18.55 9.62
C LYS A 316 -0.92 -17.39 10.24
N VAL A 317 -1.44 -16.49 9.42
CA VAL A 317 -2.21 -15.30 9.85
C VAL A 317 -3.57 -15.23 9.17
N GLY A 318 -3.93 -16.29 8.47
CA GLY A 318 -5.19 -16.40 7.73
C GLY A 318 -5.17 -17.59 6.80
N PHE A 319 -6.16 -17.64 5.92
CA PHE A 319 -6.30 -18.67 4.89
C PHE A 319 -6.30 -18.08 3.49
N VAL A 320 -5.70 -18.83 2.55
CA VAL A 320 -5.71 -18.55 1.12
C VAL A 320 -6.60 -19.57 0.42
N CYS A 321 -7.71 -19.13 -0.15
CA CYS A 321 -8.70 -19.99 -0.78
C CYS A 321 -8.87 -19.71 -2.28
N GLU A 322 -9.52 -20.58 -3.02
CA GLU A 322 -9.91 -20.31 -4.40
C GLU A 322 -10.99 -19.22 -4.47
N PRO A 323 -11.00 -18.38 -5.54
CA PRO A 323 -11.96 -17.30 -5.71
C PRO A 323 -13.36 -17.80 -6.11
N THR A 324 -13.89 -18.70 -5.30
CA THR A 324 -15.20 -19.35 -5.48
C THR A 324 -16.01 -19.27 -4.20
N VAL A 325 -17.32 -19.34 -4.33
CA VAL A 325 -18.26 -19.37 -3.19
C VAL A 325 -17.88 -20.47 -2.20
N GLU A 326 -17.58 -21.67 -2.71
CA GLU A 326 -17.24 -22.82 -1.88
C GLU A 326 -15.89 -22.67 -1.19
N GLY A 327 -14.86 -22.15 -1.89
CA GLY A 327 -13.55 -21.91 -1.30
C GLY A 327 -13.62 -20.88 -0.16
N VAL A 328 -14.34 -19.76 -0.37
CA VAL A 328 -14.53 -18.74 0.65
C VAL A 328 -15.34 -19.27 1.85
N ARG A 329 -16.39 -20.06 1.59
CA ARG A 329 -17.19 -20.69 2.66
C ARG A 329 -16.33 -21.60 3.55
N GLN A 330 -15.58 -22.51 2.94
CA GLN A 330 -14.70 -23.43 3.66
C GLN A 330 -13.65 -22.70 4.49
N ALA A 331 -13.02 -21.68 3.94
CA ALA A 331 -12.04 -20.87 4.66
C ALA A 331 -12.66 -20.12 5.86
N ILE A 332 -13.91 -19.61 5.72
CA ILE A 332 -14.65 -19.00 6.83
C ILE A 332 -14.95 -20.03 7.93
N GLU A 333 -15.39 -21.22 7.57
CA GLU A 333 -15.67 -22.29 8.55
C GLU A 333 -14.41 -22.71 9.30
N GLN A 334 -13.29 -22.87 8.60
CA GLN A 334 -11.99 -23.19 9.21
C GLN A 334 -11.49 -22.10 10.18
N LEU A 335 -11.83 -20.83 9.96
CA LEU A 335 -11.48 -19.77 10.93
C LEU A 335 -12.05 -20.02 12.31
N TYR A 336 -13.23 -20.60 12.38
CA TYR A 336 -13.95 -20.84 13.64
C TYR A 336 -13.72 -22.23 14.21
N GLU A 337 -12.86 -23.05 13.61
CA GLU A 337 -12.36 -24.26 14.26
C GLU A 337 -11.57 -23.90 15.53
N GLU A 338 -11.68 -24.77 16.54
CA GLU A 338 -11.10 -24.53 17.85
C GLU A 338 -9.59 -24.18 17.79
N GLY A 339 -9.22 -23.08 18.44
CA GLY A 339 -7.83 -22.59 18.53
C GLY A 339 -7.30 -21.90 17.29
N THR A 340 -8.00 -21.86 16.15
CA THR A 340 -7.47 -21.28 14.90
C THR A 340 -7.20 -19.79 15.01
N LEU A 341 -8.17 -19.00 15.45
CA LEU A 341 -8.00 -17.54 15.60
C LEU A 341 -6.92 -17.19 16.63
N GLN A 342 -6.83 -17.97 17.72
CA GLN A 342 -5.78 -17.78 18.73
C GLN A 342 -4.40 -18.04 18.13
N ARG A 343 -4.21 -19.15 17.41
CA ARG A 343 -2.96 -19.49 16.72
C ARG A 343 -2.54 -18.40 15.75
N PHE A 344 -3.47 -17.82 14.98
CA PHE A 344 -3.18 -16.73 14.08
C PHE A 344 -2.76 -15.47 14.84
N ALA A 345 -3.44 -15.13 15.94
CA ALA A 345 -3.09 -13.99 16.78
C ALA A 345 -1.64 -14.11 17.32
N GLU A 346 -1.22 -15.29 17.73
CA GLU A 346 0.13 -15.57 18.24
C GLU A 346 1.21 -15.42 17.16
N ASN A 347 0.89 -15.61 15.88
CA ASN A 347 1.84 -15.48 14.77
C ASN A 347 2.03 -14.03 14.28
N PHE A 348 1.07 -13.12 14.53
CA PHE A 348 1.15 -11.73 14.04
C PHE A 348 2.41 -10.98 14.46
N PRO A 349 2.92 -11.06 15.71
CA PRO A 349 4.11 -10.31 16.10
C PRO A 349 5.33 -10.61 15.23
N GLU A 350 5.50 -11.85 14.77
CA GLU A 350 6.60 -12.21 13.88
C GLU A 350 6.33 -11.82 12.43
N GLU A 351 5.15 -12.15 11.92
CA GLU A 351 4.80 -11.87 10.53
C GLU A 351 4.71 -10.36 10.23
N ARG A 352 4.31 -9.53 11.20
CA ARG A 352 4.29 -8.05 11.08
C ARG A 352 5.68 -7.46 10.81
N LYS A 353 6.76 -8.10 11.27
CA LYS A 353 8.12 -7.59 11.03
C LYS A 353 8.43 -7.43 9.55
N ARG A 354 7.87 -8.29 8.69
CA ARG A 354 8.03 -8.23 7.23
C ARG A 354 7.53 -6.92 6.63
N PHE A 355 6.56 -6.28 7.30
CA PHE A 355 5.84 -5.08 6.84
C PHE A 355 6.22 -3.83 7.64
N SER A 356 7.31 -3.88 8.41
CA SER A 356 7.78 -2.70 9.13
C SER A 356 8.49 -1.72 8.20
N TRP A 357 8.39 -0.43 8.50
CA TRP A 357 9.17 0.61 7.83
C TRP A 357 10.67 0.38 8.00
N GLY A 358 11.07 -0.17 9.17
CA GLY A 358 12.44 -0.60 9.42
C GLY A 358 12.90 -1.61 8.37
N THR A 359 12.15 -2.67 8.14
CA THR A 359 12.50 -3.69 7.13
C THR A 359 12.60 -3.11 5.72
N MET A 360 11.67 -2.22 5.32
CA MET A 360 11.74 -1.55 4.02
C MET A 360 13.03 -0.73 3.88
N CYS A 361 13.38 0.07 4.88
CA CYS A 361 14.61 0.85 4.88
C CYS A 361 15.87 -0.03 4.89
N ASP A 362 15.85 -1.18 5.59
CA ASP A 362 16.95 -2.16 5.56
C ASP A 362 17.14 -2.72 4.14
N LYS A 363 16.05 -3.07 3.43
CA LYS A 363 16.12 -3.53 2.05
C LYS A 363 16.65 -2.47 1.09
N LEU A 364 16.29 -1.21 1.28
CA LEU A 364 16.84 -0.09 0.50
C LEU A 364 18.35 0.11 0.77
N VAL A 365 18.81 -0.04 2.01
CA VAL A 365 20.24 0.00 2.36
C VAL A 365 20.97 -1.23 1.84
N GLU A 366 20.36 -2.41 1.89
CA GLU A 366 20.93 -3.65 1.33
C GLU A 366 21.20 -3.48 -0.17
N VAL A 367 20.24 -3.00 -0.94
CA VAL A 367 20.39 -2.70 -2.37
C VAL A 367 21.44 -1.63 -2.62
N PHE A 368 21.47 -0.57 -1.80
CA PHE A 368 22.51 0.48 -1.87
C PHE A 368 23.92 -0.11 -1.71
N ASN A 369 24.11 -1.07 -0.80
CA ASN A 369 25.40 -1.72 -0.59
C ASN A 369 25.79 -2.66 -1.74
N GLN A 370 24.82 -3.29 -2.40
CA GLN A 370 25.03 -4.17 -3.56
C GLN A 370 25.29 -3.39 -4.86
N ALA A 371 24.82 -2.16 -4.96
CA ALA A 371 25.01 -1.30 -6.11
C ALA A 371 26.51 -1.00 -6.32
N LYS A 372 26.98 -1.02 -7.59
CA LYS A 372 28.38 -0.79 -7.96
C LYS A 372 28.72 0.70 -8.09
#